data_25ff548060c27626b46ca666dc29b7df
#
_entry.id   25ff548060c27626b46ca666dc29b7df
#
_cell.length_a   1.000
_cell.length_b   1.000
_cell.length_c   1.000
_cell.angle_alpha   90.00
_cell.angle_beta   90.00
_cell.angle_gamma   90.00
#
_symmetry.space_group_name_H-M   'P 1'
#
loop_
_entity.id
_entity.type
_entity.pdbx_description
1 polymer ?
#
loop_
_entity_poly.entity_id
_entity_poly.type
_entity_poly.pdbx_seq_one_letter_code
_entity_poly.pdbx_strand_id
1 'polypeptide(L)'
;MLASDSLDVREGLRTIPSQFDPNETMDRLEAAIRASGLTIFARIDHAAGAADVGLVLRPTELIIFGNARGGTPLMQSMQTVGIDLPLKAVVWEDASAKTWISYNEPGWIAQRHGVADAQPVVNKMADLLSEISKKAAGS
;
A
#
# COMPACT_ATOMS: atom_id res chain seq x y z
N MET A 1 19.23 -11.22 9.78
CA MET A 1 18.60 -11.10 9.04
C MET A 1 17.98 -11.88 9.05
N LEU A 2 17.33 -12.22 9.07
CA LEU A 2 17.05 -12.53 8.49
C LEU A 2 15.77 -13.10 8.23
N ALA A 3 14.97 -13.82 9.10
CA ALA A 3 13.66 -14.33 8.78
C ALA A 3 12.69 -13.21 8.44
N SER A 4 12.75 -12.10 9.16
CA SER A 4 11.94 -10.93 8.87
C SER A 4 12.37 -10.26 7.57
N ASP A 5 13.62 -10.46 7.19
CA ASP A 5 14.13 -9.86 5.97
C ASP A 5 13.59 -10.52 4.73
N SER A 6 13.15 -11.78 4.85
CA SER A 6 12.59 -12.48 3.69
C SER A 6 11.30 -11.82 3.19
N LEU A 7 10.60 -11.08 4.08
CA LEU A 7 9.40 -10.34 3.67
C LEU A 7 9.75 -9.13 2.83
N ASP A 8 10.95 -8.56 3.04
CA ASP A 8 11.36 -7.33 2.37
C ASP A 8 12.11 -7.57 1.08
N VAL A 9 12.47 -8.83 0.78
CA VAL A 9 13.26 -9.11 -0.42
C VAL A 9 12.42 -9.29 -1.67
N ARG A 10 11.10 -9.25 -1.56
CA ARG A 10 10.24 -9.31 -2.74
C ARG A 10 10.35 -8.01 -3.50
N GLU A 11 10.69 -8.12 -4.77
CA GLU A 11 10.94 -6.96 -5.61
C GLU A 11 9.72 -6.07 -5.70
N GLY A 12 9.91 -4.78 -5.41
CA GLY A 12 8.84 -3.80 -5.50
C GLY A 12 7.85 -3.81 -4.34
N LEU A 13 7.95 -4.76 -3.43
CA LEU A 13 7.03 -4.84 -2.30
C LEU A 13 7.71 -4.33 -1.04
N ARG A 14 7.14 -3.27 -0.44
CA ARG A 14 7.59 -2.75 0.84
C ARG A 14 6.66 -3.25 1.94
N THR A 15 7.23 -3.83 3.00
CA THR A 15 6.46 -4.36 4.12
C THR A 15 7.04 -3.84 5.43
N ILE A 16 6.21 -3.23 6.27
CA ILE A 16 6.64 -2.73 7.57
C ILE A 16 5.74 -3.28 8.67
N PRO A 17 6.27 -3.49 9.88
CA PRO A 17 5.46 -3.98 11.00
C PRO A 17 4.64 -2.84 11.60
N SER A 18 3.46 -3.17 12.12
CA SER A 18 2.62 -2.24 12.87
C SER A 18 2.60 -2.62 14.35
N GLN A 19 2.53 -1.60 15.22
CA GLN A 19 2.40 -1.79 16.66
C GLN A 19 0.96 -2.10 17.07
N PHE A 20 0.01 -1.97 16.17
CA PHE A 20 -1.42 -2.07 16.46
C PHE A 20 -2.02 -3.29 15.80
N ASP A 21 -3.24 -3.66 16.24
CA ASP A 21 -3.96 -4.73 15.58
C ASP A 21 -4.39 -4.32 14.15
N PRO A 22 -4.85 -5.26 13.33
CA PRO A 22 -5.18 -4.94 11.93
C PRO A 22 -6.24 -3.85 11.79
N ASN A 23 -7.30 -3.88 12.60
CA ASN A 23 -8.37 -2.88 12.48
C ASN A 23 -7.87 -1.50 12.83
N GLU A 24 -7.16 -1.36 13.95
CA GLU A 24 -6.63 -0.07 14.34
C GLU A 24 -5.61 0.43 13.32
N THR A 25 -4.75 -0.45 12.82
CA THR A 25 -3.75 -0.09 11.81
C THR A 25 -4.44 0.47 10.56
N MET A 26 -5.49 -0.21 10.08
CA MET A 26 -6.21 0.26 8.89
C MET A 26 -6.93 1.58 9.14
N ASP A 27 -7.55 1.75 10.30
CA ASP A 27 -8.23 3.00 10.63
C ASP A 27 -7.24 4.16 10.72
N ARG A 28 -6.06 3.92 11.29
CA ARG A 28 -5.00 4.92 11.35
C ARG A 28 -4.45 5.24 9.95
N LEU A 29 -4.35 4.22 9.10
CA LEU A 29 -3.89 4.41 7.73
C LEU A 29 -4.89 5.25 6.94
N GLU A 30 -6.17 4.95 7.07
CA GLU A 30 -7.22 5.74 6.42
C GLU A 30 -7.16 7.20 6.89
N ALA A 31 -7.01 7.43 8.20
CA ALA A 31 -6.91 8.79 8.74
C ALA A 31 -5.70 9.54 8.19
N ALA A 32 -4.55 8.87 8.10
CA ALA A 32 -3.32 9.48 7.57
C ALA A 32 -3.47 9.83 6.08
N ILE A 33 -4.13 8.96 5.33
CA ILE A 33 -4.42 9.20 3.90
C ILE A 33 -5.29 10.44 3.75
N ARG A 34 -6.38 10.52 4.52
CA ARG A 34 -7.29 11.68 4.48
C ARG A 34 -6.60 12.97 4.89
N ALA A 35 -5.77 12.89 5.93
CA ALA A 35 -5.01 14.07 6.41
C ALA A 35 -4.02 14.58 5.37
N SER A 36 -3.58 13.72 4.46
CA SER A 36 -2.69 14.09 3.35
C SER A 36 -3.44 14.67 2.15
N GLY A 37 -4.77 14.79 2.24
CA GLY A 37 -5.58 15.36 1.15
C GLY A 37 -5.84 14.40 0.01
N LEU A 38 -5.63 13.10 0.22
CA LEU A 38 -5.86 12.10 -0.83
C LEU A 38 -7.29 11.58 -0.78
N THR A 39 -7.74 11.04 -1.91
CA THR A 39 -9.06 10.44 -2.04
C THR A 39 -8.97 8.95 -1.76
N ILE A 40 -9.89 8.43 -0.95
CA ILE A 40 -10.02 6.99 -0.74
C ILE A 40 -11.09 6.49 -1.70
N PHE A 41 -10.71 5.54 -2.55
CA PHE A 41 -11.62 4.97 -3.54
C PHE A 41 -12.35 3.75 -3.02
N ALA A 42 -11.68 2.92 -2.21
CA ALA A 42 -12.29 1.72 -1.67
C ALA A 42 -11.48 1.13 -0.53
N ARG A 43 -12.16 0.40 0.35
CA ARG A 43 -11.55 -0.55 1.28
C ARG A 43 -12.17 -1.90 0.96
N ILE A 44 -11.33 -2.92 0.86
CA ILE A 44 -11.78 -4.27 0.48
C ILE A 44 -11.31 -5.24 1.57
N ASP A 45 -12.25 -5.81 2.29
CA ASP A 45 -11.96 -6.78 3.35
C ASP A 45 -11.93 -8.18 2.75
N HIS A 46 -10.72 -8.66 2.46
CA HIS A 46 -10.54 -9.98 1.87
C HIS A 46 -10.89 -11.11 2.83
N ALA A 47 -10.68 -10.91 4.14
CA ALA A 47 -11.04 -11.92 5.13
C ALA A 47 -12.56 -12.10 5.20
N ALA A 48 -13.30 -10.99 5.12
CA ALA A 48 -14.76 -11.05 5.08
C ALA A 48 -15.24 -11.73 3.79
N GLY A 49 -14.60 -11.44 2.66
CA GLY A 49 -14.91 -12.08 1.39
C GLY A 49 -14.66 -13.59 1.45
N ALA A 50 -13.59 -14.00 2.09
CA ALA A 50 -13.31 -15.42 2.28
C ALA A 50 -14.41 -16.10 3.11
N ALA A 51 -14.83 -15.45 4.21
CA ALA A 51 -15.88 -15.99 5.07
C ALA A 51 -17.19 -16.16 4.30
N ASP A 52 -17.50 -15.26 3.40
CA ASP A 52 -18.74 -15.31 2.60
C ASP A 52 -18.80 -16.56 1.71
N VAL A 53 -17.66 -17.14 1.37
CA VAL A 53 -17.61 -18.36 0.54
C VAL A 53 -17.14 -19.57 1.34
N GLY A 54 -17.19 -19.48 2.68
CA GLY A 54 -16.90 -20.60 3.56
C GLY A 54 -15.42 -20.90 3.76
N LEU A 55 -14.55 -19.94 3.46
CA LEU A 55 -13.11 -20.08 3.65
C LEU A 55 -12.63 -19.23 4.82
N VAL A 56 -11.48 -19.60 5.38
CA VAL A 56 -10.87 -18.89 6.49
C VAL A 56 -9.62 -18.17 6.03
N LEU A 57 -9.58 -16.86 6.25
CA LEU A 57 -8.40 -16.05 5.98
C LEU A 57 -8.17 -15.13 7.18
N ARG A 58 -6.93 -15.07 7.65
CA ARG A 58 -6.56 -14.09 8.68
C ARG A 58 -6.86 -12.68 8.18
N PRO A 59 -7.00 -11.70 9.08
CA PRO A 59 -7.26 -10.32 8.67
C PRO A 59 -6.38 -9.88 7.53
N THR A 60 -7.00 -9.44 6.46
CA THR A 60 -6.35 -8.97 5.24
C THR A 60 -7.28 -7.97 4.60
N GLU A 61 -6.90 -6.69 4.64
CA GLU A 61 -7.74 -5.62 4.10
C GLU A 61 -6.92 -4.71 3.22
N LEU A 62 -7.48 -4.37 2.05
CA LEU A 62 -6.84 -3.49 1.07
C LEU A 62 -7.50 -2.13 1.12
N ILE A 63 -6.69 -1.06 1.06
CA ILE A 63 -7.20 0.29 0.87
C ILE A 63 -6.63 0.85 -0.43
N ILE A 64 -7.50 1.45 -1.26
CA ILE A 64 -7.16 2.01 -2.57
C ILE A 64 -7.37 3.50 -2.50
N PHE A 65 -6.33 4.27 -2.85
CA PHE A 65 -6.34 5.72 -2.64
C PHE A 65 -5.39 6.42 -3.61
N GLY A 66 -5.54 7.74 -3.69
CA GLY A 66 -4.66 8.55 -4.52
C GLY A 66 -5.33 9.84 -4.94
N ASN A 67 -4.76 10.48 -5.96
CA ASN A 67 -5.38 11.61 -6.61
C ASN A 67 -4.89 11.72 -8.06
N ALA A 68 -5.67 12.41 -8.89
CA ALA A 68 -5.36 12.53 -10.31
C ALA A 68 -4.10 13.36 -10.55
N ARG A 69 -3.76 14.30 -9.66
CA ARG A 69 -2.57 15.11 -9.82
C ARG A 69 -1.29 14.30 -9.75
N GLY A 70 -1.28 13.29 -8.87
CA GLY A 70 -0.11 12.43 -8.74
C GLY A 70 -0.07 11.35 -9.80
N GLY A 71 -1.20 10.72 -10.10
CA GLY A 71 -1.26 9.58 -11.00
C GLY A 71 -1.20 9.93 -12.48
N THR A 72 -1.84 11.02 -12.87
CA THR A 72 -1.94 11.39 -14.29
C THR A 72 -0.58 11.59 -14.96
N PRO A 73 0.40 12.29 -14.36
CA PRO A 73 1.70 12.44 -15.01
C PRO A 73 2.37 11.10 -15.35
N LEU A 74 2.22 10.10 -14.52
CA LEU A 74 2.78 8.77 -14.81
C LEU A 74 2.08 8.13 -16.00
N MET A 75 0.76 8.26 -16.06
CA MET A 75 -0.02 7.70 -17.17
C MET A 75 0.17 8.48 -18.46
N GLN A 76 0.47 9.78 -18.37
CA GLN A 76 0.84 10.56 -19.57
C GLN A 76 2.17 10.08 -20.14
N SER A 77 3.07 9.64 -19.29
CA SER A 77 4.35 9.04 -19.72
C SER A 77 4.12 7.65 -20.33
N MET A 78 3.42 6.79 -19.59
CA MET A 78 3.11 5.40 -20.01
C MET A 78 1.73 5.03 -19.51
N GLN A 79 0.76 4.96 -20.41
CA GLN A 79 -0.63 4.70 -20.05
C GLN A 79 -0.84 3.39 -19.29
N THR A 80 0.00 2.38 -19.53
CA THR A 80 -0.13 1.08 -18.87
C THR A 80 0.04 1.17 -17.36
N VAL A 81 0.67 2.25 -16.84
CA VAL A 81 0.77 2.48 -15.40
C VAL A 81 -0.62 2.47 -14.74
N GLY A 82 -1.66 2.80 -15.52
CA GLY A 82 -3.03 2.79 -15.02
C GLY A 82 -3.49 1.46 -14.44
N ILE A 83 -2.82 0.33 -14.76
CA ILE A 83 -3.15 -0.95 -14.15
C ILE A 83 -2.65 -1.04 -12.70
N ASP A 84 -1.60 -0.28 -12.38
CA ASP A 84 -1.01 -0.28 -11.04
C ASP A 84 -1.44 0.91 -10.19
N LEU A 85 -2.27 1.78 -10.75
CA LEU A 85 -2.86 2.90 -10.03
C LEU A 85 -4.36 2.66 -9.90
N PRO A 86 -5.03 3.27 -8.91
CA PRO A 86 -4.50 4.15 -7.86
C PRO A 86 -3.52 3.41 -6.94
N LEU A 87 -2.88 4.17 -6.05
CA LEU A 87 -2.03 3.57 -5.02
C LEU A 87 -2.88 2.70 -4.11
N LYS A 88 -2.24 1.71 -3.50
CA LYS A 88 -2.93 0.80 -2.59
C LYS A 88 -1.98 0.25 -1.55
N ALA A 89 -2.54 -0.11 -0.41
CA ALA A 89 -1.80 -0.76 0.66
C ALA A 89 -2.67 -1.83 1.27
N VAL A 90 -2.05 -2.92 1.69
CA VAL A 90 -2.75 -4.01 2.37
C VAL A 90 -2.27 -4.08 3.81
N VAL A 91 -3.23 -4.15 4.74
CA VAL A 91 -2.97 -4.41 6.15
C VAL A 91 -3.32 -5.86 6.40
N TRP A 92 -2.40 -6.62 6.99
CA TRP A 92 -2.59 -8.05 7.14
C TRP A 92 -1.94 -8.57 8.42
N GLU A 93 -2.47 -9.67 8.93
CA GLU A 93 -1.98 -10.33 10.12
C GLU A 93 -1.39 -11.68 9.73
N ASP A 94 -0.15 -11.94 10.19
CA ASP A 94 0.52 -13.20 9.87
C ASP A 94 0.11 -14.32 10.85
N ALA A 95 0.67 -15.51 10.65
CA ALA A 95 0.35 -16.67 11.45
C ALA A 95 0.74 -16.51 12.92
N SER A 96 1.60 -15.56 13.24
CA SER A 96 2.02 -15.26 14.61
C SER A 96 1.23 -14.10 15.23
N ALA A 97 0.12 -13.70 14.60
CA ALA A 97 -0.72 -12.61 15.03
C ALA A 97 -0.02 -11.25 14.99
N LYS A 98 0.99 -11.12 14.15
CA LYS A 98 1.68 -9.85 13.95
C LYS A 98 1.06 -9.10 12.78
N THR A 99 0.91 -7.78 12.93
CA THR A 99 0.29 -6.93 11.91
C THR A 99 1.35 -6.27 11.05
N TRP A 100 1.10 -6.26 9.74
CA TRP A 100 1.99 -5.71 8.73
C TRP A 100 1.23 -4.79 7.79
N ILE A 101 1.94 -3.81 7.23
CA ILE A 101 1.46 -2.98 6.12
C ILE A 101 2.37 -3.25 4.93
N SER A 102 1.78 -3.59 3.79
CA SER A 102 2.55 -3.80 2.55
C SER A 102 2.00 -2.91 1.44
N TYR A 103 2.91 -2.38 0.62
CA TYR A 103 2.52 -1.59 -0.55
C TYR A 103 3.56 -1.74 -1.66
N ASN A 104 3.15 -1.44 -2.89
CA ASN A 104 4.05 -1.42 -4.02
C ASN A 104 4.87 -0.14 -4.02
N GLU A 105 6.18 -0.26 -4.19
CA GLU A 105 7.04 0.92 -4.28
C GLU A 105 6.82 1.64 -5.59
N PRO A 106 6.57 2.96 -5.57
CA PRO A 106 6.35 3.72 -6.80
C PRO A 106 7.50 3.61 -7.80
N GLY A 107 8.74 3.54 -7.32
CA GLY A 107 9.89 3.35 -8.20
C GLY A 107 9.84 2.05 -8.98
N TRP A 108 9.36 0.97 -8.34
CA TRP A 108 9.20 -0.31 -9.01
C TRP A 108 8.07 -0.25 -10.04
N ILE A 109 6.96 0.42 -9.73
CA ILE A 109 5.87 0.60 -10.68
C ILE A 109 6.38 1.34 -11.91
N ALA A 110 7.11 2.45 -11.71
CA ALA A 110 7.65 3.23 -12.80
C ALA A 110 8.59 2.39 -13.67
N GLN A 111 9.46 1.61 -13.03
CA GLN A 111 10.41 0.76 -13.76
C GLN A 111 9.68 -0.32 -14.55
N ARG A 112 8.66 -0.93 -13.96
CA ARG A 112 7.86 -1.96 -14.62
C ARG A 112 7.30 -1.48 -15.96
N HIS A 113 6.88 -0.22 -16.02
CA HIS A 113 6.22 0.36 -17.19
C HIS A 113 7.16 1.20 -18.05
N GLY A 114 8.44 1.29 -17.70
CA GLY A 114 9.40 2.06 -18.48
C GLY A 114 9.23 3.57 -18.36
N VAL A 115 8.70 4.06 -17.24
CA VAL A 115 8.58 5.51 -17.00
C VAL A 115 9.96 6.06 -16.67
N ALA A 116 10.48 6.98 -17.49
CA ALA A 116 11.81 7.53 -17.32
C ALA A 116 11.82 9.03 -17.03
N ASP A 117 10.71 9.72 -17.27
CA ASP A 117 10.65 11.18 -17.28
C ASP A 117 9.76 11.76 -16.17
N ALA A 118 9.42 11.00 -15.14
CA ALA A 118 8.55 11.45 -14.06
C ALA A 118 9.15 11.18 -12.68
N GLN A 119 10.48 11.20 -12.58
CA GLN A 119 11.18 10.86 -11.33
C GLN A 119 10.75 11.73 -10.15
N PRO A 120 10.56 13.06 -10.29
CA PRO A 120 10.10 13.85 -9.14
C PRO A 120 8.74 13.41 -8.61
N VAL A 121 7.82 13.02 -9.48
CA VAL A 121 6.49 12.51 -9.07
C VAL A 121 6.64 11.18 -8.35
N VAL A 122 7.47 10.29 -8.89
CA VAL A 122 7.74 8.98 -8.29
C VAL A 122 8.32 9.14 -6.88
N ASN A 123 9.30 10.03 -6.72
CA ASN A 123 9.93 10.29 -5.43
C ASN A 123 8.91 10.83 -4.42
N LYS A 124 8.04 11.72 -4.86
CA LYS A 124 7.02 12.31 -3.99
C LYS A 124 6.02 11.25 -3.53
N MET A 125 5.61 10.36 -4.41
CA MET A 125 4.73 9.25 -4.06
C MET A 125 5.40 8.31 -3.05
N ALA A 126 6.69 8.01 -3.26
CA ALA A 126 7.43 7.13 -2.36
C ALA A 126 7.52 7.72 -0.95
N ASP A 127 7.82 9.02 -0.86
CA ASP A 127 7.90 9.72 0.42
C ASP A 127 6.54 9.72 1.12
N LEU A 128 5.48 9.96 0.37
CA LEU A 128 4.12 9.97 0.90
C LEU A 128 3.74 8.61 1.48
N LEU A 129 3.97 7.53 0.71
CA LEU A 129 3.66 6.18 1.18
C LEU A 129 4.46 5.82 2.42
N SER A 130 5.73 6.18 2.46
CA SER A 130 6.57 5.96 3.63
C SER A 130 6.01 6.70 4.85
N GLU A 131 5.61 7.95 4.68
CA GLU A 131 5.12 8.77 5.78
C GLU A 131 3.79 8.26 6.33
N ILE A 132 2.81 8.02 5.47
CA ILE A 132 1.48 7.59 5.93
C ILE A 132 1.54 6.19 6.56
N SER A 133 2.36 5.31 6.00
CA SER A 133 2.45 3.94 6.54
C SER A 133 3.14 3.93 7.90
N LYS A 134 4.18 4.75 8.09
CA LYS A 134 4.83 4.87 9.40
C LYS A 134 3.89 5.44 10.44
N LYS A 135 3.11 6.45 10.10
CA LYS A 135 2.10 6.99 11.00
C LYS A 135 1.09 5.93 11.41
N ALA A 136 0.59 5.17 10.45
CA ALA A 136 -0.38 4.12 10.72
C ALA A 136 0.21 3.01 11.58
N ALA A 137 1.47 2.69 11.40
CA ALA A 137 2.16 1.63 12.12
C ALA A 137 2.63 2.04 13.52
N GLY A 138 2.63 3.32 13.83
CA GLY A 138 3.12 3.83 15.13
C GLY A 138 4.63 3.96 15.18
N SER A 139 5.27 4.09 14.04
CA SER A 139 6.73 4.19 13.96
C SER A 139 7.19 5.63 13.82
#